data_1dec960bc3a80149ec2173ea8233678b
#
_entry.id   1dec960bc3a80149ec2173ea8233678b
#
_cell.length_a   1.000
_cell.length_b   1.000
_cell.length_c   1.000
_cell.angle_alpha   90.00
_cell.angle_beta   90.00
_cell.angle_gamma   90.00
#
_symmetry.space_group_name_H-M   'P 1'
#
loop_
_entity.id
_entity.type
_entity.pdbx_description
1 polymer ?
#
loop_
_entity_poly.entity_id
_entity_poly.type
_entity_poly.pdbx_seq_one_letter_code
_entity_poly.pdbx_strand_id
1 'polypeptide(L)'
;ILLWSNTNESLTPIRLQFTRSNNVALAQIEKQIPKGQSFGLTIFYHGVPKEAIRPPWDGGWIWKKDTNGQPWMSVACQGLGASVWYPCKDHQSDEPEEGAQLTIQVPKDNNIIAIGNGRKVAETNMVNINNNNRFSWQVTNPINNYNIIPYIGDYVGWKETYKGLKGNLDLSYWVLRSDSAKAVEQFKQVP
;
A
#
# COMPACT_ATOMS: atom_id res chain seq x y z
N ILE A 1 -1.46 20.04 1.18
CA ILE A 1 -0.38 19.54 0.30
C ILE A 1 0.88 20.32 0.63
N LEU A 2 2.00 19.63 0.80
CA LEU A 2 3.31 20.23 1.01
C LEU A 2 4.22 19.90 -0.17
N LEU A 3 4.95 20.88 -0.66
CA LEU A 3 5.97 20.73 -1.68
C LEU A 3 7.37 20.78 -1.04
N TRP A 4 8.20 19.80 -1.36
CA TRP A 4 9.59 19.70 -0.95
C TRP A 4 10.48 19.96 -2.16
N SER A 5 11.33 20.96 -2.10
CA SER A 5 12.32 21.24 -3.15
C SER A 5 13.68 20.68 -2.72
N ASN A 6 14.32 19.96 -3.61
CA ASN A 6 15.67 19.39 -3.38
C ASN A 6 16.78 20.41 -3.73
N THR A 7 16.51 21.70 -3.61
CA THR A 7 17.56 22.70 -3.67
C THR A 7 18.29 22.72 -2.33
N ASN A 8 19.62 22.77 -2.35
CA ASN A 8 20.54 22.70 -1.19
C ASN A 8 20.33 23.75 -0.09
N GLU A 9 19.26 24.52 -0.13
CA GLU A 9 18.92 25.55 0.82
C GLU A 9 17.59 25.22 1.50
N SER A 10 17.70 24.75 2.74
CA SER A 10 16.60 24.54 3.67
C SER A 10 15.48 23.58 3.22
N LEU A 11 15.42 22.42 3.86
CA LEU A 11 14.34 21.41 3.73
C LEU A 11 12.98 21.85 4.32
N THR A 12 12.65 23.15 4.25
CA THR A 12 11.37 23.64 4.77
C THR A 12 10.29 23.41 3.71
N PRO A 13 9.28 22.56 4.00
CA PRO A 13 8.22 22.31 3.03
C PRO A 13 7.35 23.54 2.82
N ILE A 14 6.99 23.81 1.58
CA ILE A 14 6.08 24.89 1.21
C ILE A 14 4.66 24.33 1.18
N ARG A 15 3.73 24.96 1.89
CA ARG A 15 2.32 24.62 1.83
C ARG A 15 1.71 25.14 0.52
N LEU A 16 1.19 24.24 -0.30
CA LEU A 16 0.52 24.61 -1.54
C LEU A 16 -0.97 24.90 -1.30
N GLN A 17 -1.44 25.92 -1.97
CA GLN A 17 -2.87 26.14 -2.15
C GLN A 17 -3.40 25.13 -3.17
N PHE A 18 -4.58 24.60 -2.96
CA PHE A 18 -5.21 23.68 -3.90
C PHE A 18 -6.71 23.87 -3.96
N THR A 19 -7.26 23.55 -5.11
CA THR A 19 -8.71 23.43 -5.32
C THR A 19 -9.05 21.99 -5.62
N ARG A 20 -10.26 21.57 -5.30
CA ARG A 20 -10.76 20.24 -5.61
C ARG A 20 -12.06 20.34 -6.41
N SER A 21 -12.09 19.64 -7.52
CA SER A 21 -13.30 19.48 -8.33
C SER A 21 -13.47 17.99 -8.62
N ASN A 22 -14.57 17.43 -8.19
CA ASN A 22 -14.82 15.98 -8.27
C ASN A 22 -13.66 15.16 -7.64
N ASN A 23 -13.00 14.33 -8.44
CA ASN A 23 -11.90 13.46 -8.02
C ASN A 23 -10.51 14.05 -8.33
N VAL A 24 -10.45 15.30 -8.80
CA VAL A 24 -9.19 15.97 -9.16
C VAL A 24 -8.87 17.04 -8.13
N ALA A 25 -7.63 17.04 -7.63
CA ALA A 25 -7.06 18.11 -6.84
C ALA A 25 -6.02 18.86 -7.69
N LEU A 26 -6.19 20.15 -7.84
CA LEU A 26 -5.26 21.04 -8.56
C LEU A 26 -4.47 21.84 -7.52
N ALA A 27 -3.20 21.53 -7.37
CA ALA A 27 -2.29 22.27 -6.49
C ALA A 27 -1.50 23.29 -7.30
N GLN A 28 -1.46 24.53 -6.85
CA GLN A 28 -0.75 25.61 -7.53
C GLN A 28 0.68 25.68 -7.02
N ILE A 29 1.63 25.52 -7.93
CA ILE A 29 3.07 25.69 -7.68
C ILE A 29 3.45 27.07 -8.20
N GLU A 30 3.73 28.01 -7.29
CA GLU A 30 4.04 29.40 -7.64
C GLU A 30 5.41 29.55 -8.31
N LYS A 31 6.37 28.70 -7.95
CA LYS A 31 7.72 28.72 -8.48
C LYS A 31 7.91 27.60 -9.49
N GLN A 32 8.34 27.97 -10.70
CA GLN A 32 8.65 26.98 -11.73
C GLN A 32 9.76 26.04 -11.25
N ILE A 33 9.52 24.73 -11.38
CA ILE A 33 10.53 23.71 -11.11
C ILE A 33 11.38 23.55 -12.36
N PRO A 34 12.70 23.82 -12.31
CA PRO A 34 13.56 23.67 -13.46
C PRO A 34 13.59 22.24 -14.00
N LYS A 35 13.77 22.11 -15.32
CA LYS A 35 13.92 20.79 -15.95
C LYS A 35 15.09 20.03 -15.35
N GLY A 36 14.87 18.76 -15.01
CA GLY A 36 15.88 17.88 -14.40
C GLY A 36 15.98 17.97 -12.88
N GLN A 37 15.20 18.81 -12.24
CA GLN A 37 15.13 18.85 -10.79
C GLN A 37 14.00 17.91 -10.28
N SER A 38 14.32 17.17 -9.22
CA SER A 38 13.35 16.36 -8.50
C SER A 38 12.68 17.19 -7.40
N PHE A 39 11.44 16.88 -7.13
CA PHE A 39 10.68 17.44 -6.02
C PHE A 39 9.84 16.36 -5.34
N GLY A 40 9.49 16.57 -4.09
CA GLY A 40 8.60 15.69 -3.32
C GLY A 40 7.29 16.38 -3.04
N LEU A 41 6.20 15.62 -3.07
CA LEU A 41 4.88 16.05 -2.61
C LEU A 41 4.45 15.22 -1.41
N THR A 42 3.98 15.89 -0.37
CA THR A 42 3.30 15.22 0.75
C THR A 42 1.84 15.63 0.74
N ILE A 43 0.96 14.64 0.66
CA ILE A 43 -0.48 14.86 0.62
C ILE A 43 -1.08 14.26 1.90
N PHE A 44 -1.68 15.11 2.73
CA PHE A 44 -2.46 14.68 3.88
C PHE A 44 -3.92 14.56 3.46
N TYR A 45 -4.51 13.41 3.67
CA TYR A 45 -5.92 13.16 3.35
C TYR A 45 -6.54 12.26 4.41
N HIS A 46 -7.84 12.37 4.53
CA HIS A 46 -8.67 11.52 5.40
C HIS A 46 -10.09 11.47 4.84
N GLY A 47 -10.86 10.51 5.29
CA GLY A 47 -12.25 10.35 4.90
C GLY A 47 -12.70 8.90 5.00
N VAL A 48 -13.92 8.65 4.59
CA VAL A 48 -14.49 7.31 4.42
C VAL A 48 -14.29 6.92 2.96
N PRO A 49 -13.53 5.87 2.67
CA PRO A 49 -13.33 5.43 1.29
C PRO A 49 -14.64 4.88 0.72
N LYS A 50 -14.79 4.97 -0.61
CA LYS A 50 -15.89 4.32 -1.31
C LYS A 50 -15.84 2.83 -1.06
N GLU A 51 -16.95 2.24 -0.66
CA GLU A 51 -17.06 0.79 -0.48
C GLU A 51 -17.31 0.09 -1.82
N ALA A 52 -16.66 -1.06 -2.03
CA ALA A 52 -16.95 -1.98 -3.14
C ALA A 52 -18.24 -2.75 -2.84
N ILE A 53 -19.18 -2.75 -3.78
CA ILE A 53 -20.47 -3.43 -3.62
C ILE A 53 -20.36 -4.92 -3.97
N ARG A 54 -19.63 -5.23 -5.03
CA ARG A 54 -19.40 -6.61 -5.54
C ARG A 54 -17.92 -6.85 -5.84
N PRO A 55 -17.04 -6.79 -4.83
CA PRO A 55 -15.62 -7.01 -5.05
C PRO A 55 -15.35 -8.44 -5.57
N PRO A 56 -14.37 -8.62 -6.45
CA PRO A 56 -13.42 -7.64 -6.97
C PRO A 56 -13.88 -6.94 -8.25
N TRP A 57 -15.13 -7.13 -8.67
CA TRP A 57 -15.66 -6.68 -9.97
C TRP A 57 -15.96 -5.19 -10.04
N ASP A 58 -16.09 -4.52 -8.89
CA ASP A 58 -16.20 -3.08 -8.77
C ASP A 58 -15.13 -2.51 -7.83
N GLY A 59 -14.71 -1.29 -8.09
CA GLY A 59 -13.68 -0.61 -7.29
C GLY A 59 -14.22 -0.07 -5.97
N GLY A 60 -13.40 -0.16 -4.95
CA GLY A 60 -13.68 0.37 -3.64
C GLY A 60 -12.97 -0.38 -2.52
N TRP A 61 -13.14 0.12 -1.31
CA TRP A 61 -12.66 -0.52 -0.10
C TRP A 61 -13.56 -1.70 0.26
N ILE A 62 -12.96 -2.82 0.67
CA ILE A 62 -13.66 -4.05 1.00
C ILE A 62 -13.65 -4.21 2.52
N TRP A 63 -14.83 -4.28 3.12
CA TRP A 63 -15.05 -4.54 4.53
C TRP A 63 -15.76 -5.87 4.68
N LYS A 64 -15.02 -6.92 5.03
CA LYS A 64 -15.55 -8.28 5.19
C LYS A 64 -15.10 -8.88 6.52
N LYS A 65 -15.56 -10.07 6.78
CA LYS A 65 -15.08 -10.94 7.86
C LYS A 65 -14.63 -12.27 7.26
N ASP A 66 -13.62 -12.87 7.86
CA ASP A 66 -13.23 -14.24 7.54
C ASP A 66 -14.24 -15.25 8.10
N THR A 67 -14.00 -16.54 7.89
CA THR A 67 -14.89 -17.62 8.36
C THR A 67 -14.93 -17.76 9.88
N ASN A 68 -13.97 -17.19 10.60
CA ASN A 68 -13.92 -17.13 12.05
C ASN A 68 -14.55 -15.84 12.60
N GLY A 69 -15.11 -14.98 11.72
CA GLY A 69 -15.71 -13.71 12.09
C GLY A 69 -14.72 -12.57 12.34
N GLN A 70 -13.41 -12.79 12.07
CA GLN A 70 -12.39 -11.75 12.22
C GLN A 70 -12.49 -10.72 11.09
N PRO A 71 -12.16 -9.44 11.34
CA PRO A 71 -12.13 -8.42 10.30
C PRO A 71 -11.19 -8.79 9.16
N TRP A 72 -11.65 -8.60 7.93
CA TRP A 72 -10.85 -8.70 6.72
C TRP A 72 -11.11 -7.51 5.82
N MET A 73 -10.04 -6.80 5.46
CA MET A 73 -10.12 -5.58 4.68
C MET A 73 -9.08 -5.61 3.55
N SER A 74 -9.46 -5.07 2.41
CA SER A 74 -8.60 -4.87 1.25
C SER A 74 -9.19 -3.81 0.34
N VAL A 75 -8.61 -3.62 -0.84
CA VAL A 75 -9.08 -2.68 -1.85
C VAL A 75 -9.17 -3.38 -3.20
N ALA A 76 -10.23 -3.09 -3.94
CA ALA A 76 -10.33 -3.39 -5.36
C ALA A 76 -10.20 -2.08 -6.15
N CYS A 77 -9.33 -2.05 -7.14
CA CYS A 77 -9.14 -0.88 -8.01
C CYS A 77 -9.92 -0.97 -9.32
N GLN A 78 -10.67 -2.05 -9.52
CA GLN A 78 -11.36 -2.36 -10.77
C GLN A 78 -12.27 -1.20 -11.24
N GLY A 79 -12.03 -0.72 -12.46
CA GLY A 79 -12.79 0.33 -13.10
C GLY A 79 -12.65 1.75 -12.54
N LEU A 80 -12.03 1.90 -11.36
CA LEU A 80 -11.86 3.19 -10.69
C LEU A 80 -10.40 3.62 -10.51
N GLY A 81 -9.44 2.71 -10.71
CA GLY A 81 -8.02 2.97 -10.50
C GLY A 81 -7.60 3.07 -9.03
N ALA A 82 -6.34 3.41 -8.82
CA ALA A 82 -5.73 3.49 -7.50
C ALA A 82 -6.27 4.67 -6.67
N SER A 83 -6.72 5.73 -7.32
CA SER A 83 -7.27 6.92 -6.64
C SER A 83 -8.55 6.65 -5.84
N VAL A 84 -9.10 5.43 -5.93
CA VAL A 84 -10.24 5.01 -5.10
C VAL A 84 -9.88 4.98 -3.62
N TRP A 85 -8.59 4.86 -3.26
CA TRP A 85 -8.21 4.77 -1.87
C TRP A 85 -7.03 5.67 -1.46
N TYR A 86 -6.18 6.13 -2.39
CA TYR A 86 -5.12 7.09 -2.09
C TYR A 86 -4.89 8.08 -3.24
N PRO A 87 -4.45 9.31 -2.96
CA PRO A 87 -4.14 10.28 -3.98
C PRO A 87 -2.91 9.85 -4.79
N CYS A 88 -3.06 9.74 -6.09
CA CYS A 88 -1.98 9.37 -7.01
C CYS A 88 -2.19 9.98 -8.39
N LYS A 89 -1.21 9.84 -9.27
CA LYS A 89 -1.40 10.01 -10.70
C LYS A 89 -2.12 8.76 -11.22
N ASP A 90 -3.43 8.87 -11.39
CA ASP A 90 -4.31 7.73 -11.68
C ASP A 90 -4.33 7.40 -13.16
N HIS A 91 -3.27 6.78 -13.63
CA HIS A 91 -3.13 6.32 -15.01
C HIS A 91 -2.64 4.87 -15.01
N GLN A 92 -3.23 4.02 -15.85
CA GLN A 92 -2.95 2.58 -15.85
C GLN A 92 -1.49 2.22 -16.16
N SER A 93 -0.80 3.05 -16.94
CA SER A 93 0.61 2.84 -17.26
C SER A 93 1.58 3.58 -16.33
N ASP A 94 1.08 4.17 -15.26
CA ASP A 94 1.96 4.85 -14.30
C ASP A 94 2.56 3.84 -13.33
N GLU A 95 3.84 3.64 -13.45
CA GLU A 95 4.64 2.74 -12.64
C GLU A 95 5.75 3.56 -11.97
N PRO A 96 5.66 3.85 -10.67
CA PRO A 96 6.78 4.44 -9.93
C PRO A 96 8.06 3.63 -10.16
N GLU A 97 9.04 4.22 -10.83
CA GLU A 97 10.27 3.55 -11.27
C GLU A 97 11.11 3.03 -10.10
N GLU A 98 11.11 3.76 -8.99
CA GLU A 98 11.81 3.38 -7.76
C GLU A 98 10.97 2.50 -6.84
N GLY A 99 9.80 2.05 -7.31
CA GLY A 99 8.87 1.24 -6.54
C GLY A 99 8.00 2.04 -5.59
N ALA A 100 7.60 1.39 -4.50
CA ALA A 100 6.70 1.98 -3.51
C ALA A 100 6.94 1.42 -2.12
N GLN A 101 6.70 2.23 -1.11
CA GLN A 101 6.63 1.79 0.27
C GLN A 101 5.23 2.04 0.84
N LEU A 102 4.63 0.99 1.39
CA LEU A 102 3.34 1.05 2.06
C LEU A 102 3.52 0.80 3.55
N THR A 103 3.12 1.78 4.37
CA THR A 103 3.10 1.64 5.82
C THR A 103 1.68 1.73 6.32
N ILE A 104 1.22 0.68 6.99
CA ILE A 104 -0.14 0.53 7.48
C ILE A 104 -0.11 0.50 9.00
N GLN A 105 -0.96 1.29 9.63
CA GLN A 105 -1.19 1.25 11.07
C GLN A 105 -2.60 0.75 11.35
N VAL A 106 -2.71 -0.26 12.18
CA VAL A 106 -3.99 -0.80 12.63
C VAL A 106 -4.07 -0.74 14.16
N PRO A 107 -5.26 -0.60 14.74
CA PRO A 107 -5.42 -0.72 16.18
C PRO A 107 -4.75 -1.99 16.69
N LYS A 108 -4.16 -1.93 17.88
CA LYS A 108 -3.54 -3.09 18.49
C LYS A 108 -4.64 -4.12 18.82
N ASP A 109 -4.73 -5.11 17.98
CA ASP A 109 -5.53 -6.30 18.18
C ASP A 109 -4.58 -7.51 18.09
N ASN A 110 -4.88 -8.57 18.82
CA ASN A 110 -3.94 -9.66 19.05
C ASN A 110 -3.54 -10.42 17.80
N ASN A 111 -4.38 -10.43 16.75
CA ASN A 111 -4.15 -11.25 15.56
C ASN A 111 -4.18 -10.46 14.24
N ILE A 112 -4.65 -9.22 14.26
CA ILE A 112 -4.78 -8.44 13.02
C ILE A 112 -3.41 -7.93 12.58
N ILE A 113 -3.02 -8.31 11.39
CA ILE A 113 -1.81 -7.82 10.71
C ILE A 113 -2.17 -7.19 9.37
N ALA A 114 -1.25 -6.37 8.85
CA ALA A 114 -1.38 -5.78 7.54
C ALA A 114 -0.24 -6.24 6.62
N ILE A 115 -0.60 -6.62 5.41
CA ILE A 115 0.29 -7.10 4.37
C ILE A 115 0.20 -6.13 3.19
N GLY A 116 1.33 -5.82 2.59
CA GLY A 116 1.45 -5.03 1.37
C GLY A 116 2.28 -5.74 0.33
N ASN A 117 2.50 -5.07 -0.78
CA ASN A 117 3.33 -5.57 -1.85
C ASN A 117 4.82 -5.55 -1.49
N GLY A 118 5.58 -6.46 -2.06
CA GLY A 118 7.02 -6.51 -1.92
C GLY A 118 7.49 -7.26 -0.68
N ARG A 119 8.53 -6.75 -0.03
CA ARG A 119 9.13 -7.38 1.15
C ARG A 119 8.81 -6.60 2.41
N LYS A 120 8.58 -7.32 3.51
CA LYS A 120 8.39 -6.68 4.82
C LYS A 120 9.68 -5.95 5.21
N VAL A 121 9.57 -4.67 5.51
CA VAL A 121 10.69 -3.88 6.02
C VAL A 121 10.84 -4.17 7.52
N ALA A 122 12.08 -4.33 7.99
CA ALA A 122 12.35 -4.51 9.40
C ALA A 122 11.82 -3.31 10.19
N GLU A 123 11.04 -3.60 11.22
CA GLU A 123 10.56 -2.59 12.15
C GLU A 123 11.75 -2.14 13.00
N THR A 124 12.41 -1.06 12.61
CA THR A 124 13.25 -0.30 13.53
C THR A 124 12.33 0.32 14.56
N ASN A 125 12.60 0.05 15.85
CA ASN A 125 11.90 0.50 17.05
C ASN A 125 11.25 1.90 16.90
N MET A 126 10.15 2.00 16.19
CA MET A 126 9.36 3.21 16.20
C MET A 126 8.40 3.11 17.38
N VAL A 127 8.56 4.08 18.27
CA VAL A 127 7.69 4.31 19.42
C VAL A 127 6.24 4.06 19.00
N ASN A 128 5.59 3.11 19.65
CA ASN A 128 4.16 2.80 19.51
C ASN A 128 3.36 4.05 19.95
N ILE A 129 3.19 4.99 19.02
CA ILE A 129 2.35 6.16 19.25
C ILE A 129 0.91 5.66 19.13
N ASN A 130 0.14 5.79 20.21
CA ASN A 130 -1.29 5.48 20.29
C ASN A 130 -1.69 4.00 20.29
N ASN A 131 -0.88 3.09 20.83
CA ASN A 131 -1.28 1.68 20.98
C ASN A 131 -1.71 0.98 19.66
N ASN A 132 -1.04 1.30 18.55
CA ASN A 132 -1.27 0.71 17.23
C ASN A 132 -0.13 -0.23 16.83
N ASN A 133 -0.45 -1.26 16.05
CA ASN A 133 0.53 -2.07 15.34
C ASN A 133 0.86 -1.41 14.00
N ARG A 134 2.15 -1.41 13.63
CA ARG A 134 2.63 -0.83 12.37
C ARG A 134 3.28 -1.89 11.51
N PHE A 135 2.94 -1.93 10.24
CA PHE A 135 3.46 -2.86 9.24
C PHE A 135 3.97 -2.07 8.04
N SER A 136 5.23 -2.29 7.66
CA SER A 136 5.84 -1.61 6.51
C SER A 136 6.31 -2.63 5.48
N TRP A 137 5.97 -2.36 4.22
CA TRP A 137 6.28 -3.19 3.06
C TRP A 137 6.89 -2.34 1.96
N GLN A 138 7.84 -2.87 1.24
CA GLN A 138 8.54 -2.15 0.18
C GLN A 138 8.69 -3.00 -1.08
N VAL A 139 8.35 -2.38 -2.20
CA VAL A 139 8.67 -2.83 -3.55
C VAL A 139 9.78 -1.95 -4.08
N THR A 140 10.83 -2.53 -4.64
CA THR A 140 12.00 -1.81 -5.19
C THR A 140 12.02 -1.83 -6.71
N ASN A 141 11.10 -2.52 -7.35
CA ASN A 141 10.92 -2.55 -8.80
C ASN A 141 9.74 -1.65 -9.19
N PRO A 142 9.64 -1.24 -10.46
CA PRO A 142 8.43 -0.58 -10.96
C PRO A 142 7.16 -1.40 -10.63
N ILE A 143 6.11 -0.73 -10.20
CA ILE A 143 4.83 -1.34 -9.86
C ILE A 143 3.68 -0.41 -10.26
N ASN A 144 2.70 -0.92 -10.97
CA ASN A 144 1.51 -0.13 -11.29
C ASN A 144 0.82 0.37 -10.02
N ASN A 145 0.36 1.61 -10.03
CA ASN A 145 -0.32 2.23 -8.89
C ASN A 145 -1.49 1.40 -8.37
N TYR A 146 -2.31 0.82 -9.26
CA TYR A 146 -3.47 0.01 -8.91
C TYR A 146 -3.12 -1.35 -8.29
N ASN A 147 -1.85 -1.76 -8.34
CA ASN A 147 -1.37 -2.98 -7.69
C ASN A 147 -0.85 -2.73 -6.27
N ILE A 148 -0.72 -1.48 -5.85
CA ILE A 148 -0.34 -1.14 -4.46
C ILE A 148 -1.60 -1.29 -3.61
N ILE A 149 -1.73 -2.44 -2.93
CA ILE A 149 -2.96 -2.82 -2.23
C ILE A 149 -2.63 -3.33 -0.83
N PRO A 150 -3.33 -2.84 0.20
CA PRO A 150 -3.27 -3.38 1.55
C PRO A 150 -4.16 -4.61 1.70
N TYR A 151 -3.71 -5.61 2.45
CA TYR A 151 -4.49 -6.72 2.95
C TYR A 151 -4.41 -6.74 4.47
N ILE A 152 -5.53 -6.56 5.14
CA ILE A 152 -5.60 -6.44 6.60
C ILE A 152 -6.53 -7.52 7.14
N GLY A 153 -6.07 -8.31 8.09
CA GLY A 153 -6.86 -9.41 8.65
C GLY A 153 -6.04 -10.32 9.57
N ASP A 154 -6.64 -11.40 10.03
CA ASP A 154 -5.97 -12.45 10.79
C ASP A 154 -5.21 -13.39 9.86
N TYR A 155 -4.01 -12.94 9.44
CA TYR A 155 -3.15 -13.69 8.55
C TYR A 155 -2.07 -14.44 9.32
N VAL A 156 -1.68 -15.59 8.78
CA VAL A 156 -0.47 -16.33 9.13
C VAL A 156 0.41 -16.47 7.89
N GLY A 157 1.70 -16.57 8.10
CA GLY A 157 2.63 -16.71 6.97
C GLY A 157 3.73 -17.71 7.25
N TRP A 158 4.26 -18.28 6.17
CA TRP A 158 5.49 -19.09 6.19
C TRP A 158 6.36 -18.76 4.99
N LYS A 159 7.58 -19.23 5.02
CA LYS A 159 8.58 -18.99 3.98
C LYS A 159 9.18 -20.30 3.52
N GLU A 160 9.53 -20.34 2.24
CA GLU A 160 10.27 -21.41 1.60
C GLU A 160 11.36 -20.83 0.70
N THR A 161 12.29 -21.66 0.28
CA THR A 161 13.30 -21.28 -0.70
C THR A 161 13.25 -22.25 -1.86
N TYR A 162 12.95 -21.73 -3.04
CA TYR A 162 13.02 -22.48 -4.28
C TYR A 162 14.42 -22.37 -4.88
N LYS A 163 15.03 -23.51 -5.22
CA LYS A 163 16.33 -23.57 -5.89
C LYS A 163 16.14 -23.52 -7.40
N GLY A 164 16.11 -22.31 -7.95
CA GLY A 164 15.95 -22.10 -9.40
C GLY A 164 17.27 -22.16 -10.17
N LEU A 165 17.19 -22.20 -11.49
CA LEU A 165 18.37 -22.26 -12.38
C LEU A 165 19.29 -21.02 -12.26
N LYS A 166 18.75 -19.86 -11.89
CA LYS A 166 19.49 -18.59 -11.73
C LYS A 166 19.82 -18.25 -10.28
N GLY A 167 19.60 -19.18 -9.35
CA GLY A 167 19.82 -18.98 -7.92
C GLY A 167 18.58 -19.25 -7.07
N ASN A 168 18.68 -18.96 -5.80
CA ASN A 168 17.60 -19.16 -4.85
C ASN A 168 16.53 -18.08 -4.99
N LEU A 169 15.25 -18.49 -4.95
CA LEU A 169 14.09 -17.62 -4.92
C LEU A 169 13.40 -17.80 -3.56
N ASP A 170 13.25 -16.68 -2.84
CA ASP A 170 12.49 -16.67 -1.60
C ASP A 170 10.99 -16.64 -1.91
N LEU A 171 10.26 -17.60 -1.37
CA LEU A 171 8.82 -17.69 -1.43
C LEU A 171 8.25 -17.31 -0.07
N SER A 172 7.29 -16.39 -0.05
CA SER A 172 6.60 -15.97 1.16
C SER A 172 5.10 -16.08 0.96
N TYR A 173 4.45 -16.86 1.79
CA TYR A 173 3.02 -17.13 1.73
C TYR A 173 2.32 -16.45 2.89
N TRP A 174 1.19 -15.83 2.61
CA TRP A 174 0.33 -15.19 3.60
C TRP A 174 -1.10 -15.58 3.33
N VAL A 175 -1.74 -16.22 4.30
CA VAL A 175 -3.10 -16.73 4.17
C VAL A 175 -3.90 -16.40 5.43
N LEU A 176 -5.21 -16.33 5.31
CA LEU A 176 -6.06 -16.21 6.48
C LEU A 176 -5.85 -17.42 7.39
N ARG A 177 -5.79 -17.19 8.69
CA ARG A 177 -5.58 -18.27 9.68
C ARG A 177 -6.64 -19.34 9.56
N SER A 178 -7.88 -18.98 9.26
CA SER A 178 -9.00 -19.90 9.05
C SER A 178 -8.75 -20.92 7.94
N ASP A 179 -7.93 -20.56 6.94
CA ASP A 179 -7.67 -21.39 5.77
C ASP A 179 -6.26 -21.99 5.74
N SER A 180 -5.48 -21.76 6.79
CA SER A 180 -4.04 -22.10 6.81
C SER A 180 -3.76 -23.57 6.52
N ALA A 181 -4.54 -24.50 7.10
CA ALA A 181 -4.33 -25.95 6.88
C ALA A 181 -4.54 -26.33 5.41
N LYS A 182 -5.61 -25.82 4.78
CA LYS A 182 -5.91 -26.05 3.37
C LYS A 182 -4.85 -25.42 2.46
N ALA A 183 -4.42 -24.20 2.81
CA ALA A 183 -3.43 -23.48 2.04
C ALA A 183 -2.06 -24.17 2.06
N VAL A 184 -1.60 -24.65 3.20
CA VAL A 184 -0.34 -25.40 3.31
C VAL A 184 -0.37 -26.64 2.40
N GLU A 185 -1.48 -27.35 2.34
CA GLU A 185 -1.60 -28.51 1.44
C GLU A 185 -1.63 -28.08 -0.03
N GLN A 186 -2.41 -27.06 -0.37
CA GLN A 186 -2.55 -26.58 -1.74
C GLN A 186 -1.24 -25.99 -2.29
N PHE A 187 -0.49 -25.27 -1.47
CA PHE A 187 0.69 -24.53 -1.92
C PHE A 187 1.95 -25.41 -2.07
N LYS A 188 1.89 -26.69 -1.71
CA LYS A 188 2.92 -27.68 -2.12
C LYS A 188 3.11 -27.78 -3.63
N GLN A 189 2.18 -27.23 -4.42
CA GLN A 189 2.23 -27.22 -5.88
C GLN A 189 2.98 -26.00 -6.46
N VAL A 190 3.37 -25.04 -5.62
CA VAL A 190 3.97 -23.77 -6.07
C VAL A 190 5.44 -23.92 -6.46
N PRO A 191 6.32 -24.64 -5.72
CA PRO A 191 7.72 -24.82 -6.08
C PRO A 191 7.94 -25.81 -7.21
#